data_5e6ce7fd94eee8fe7446705527e14d35
#
_entry.id   5e6ce7fd94eee8fe7446705527e14d35
#
_cell.length_a   1.000
_cell.length_b   1.000
_cell.length_c   1.000
_cell.angle_alpha   90.00
_cell.angle_beta   90.00
_cell.angle_gamma   90.00
#
_symmetry.space_group_name_H-M   'P 1'
#
loop_
_entity.id
_entity.type
_entity.pdbx_description
1 polymer ?
#
loop_
_entity_poly.entity_id
_entity_poly.type
_entity_poly.pdbx_seq_one_letter_code
_entity_poly.pdbx_strand_id
1 'polypeptide(L)'
;MLRFRLIIMNFFQFFIWGSWLLTLGAFWFQYKGWTPTEFGLVFSTMGIASLFMPTIAGIIADKWLNTEKLYALFHLCGAILLFILPSINSPIVFFWVMLLNMCFYMPTISLAITISYTSLENAKMDLVKTYPPIRVFGTIGFIIALWAVSLLQVETSPIQFYIASGASLFLALYSFTLPKCPPLGKGKKATLTEALGLDAFKLFKNTKMALFFVFSFLLGVSLQLTNAYGDTFIHDFAKIPEYANSLAVKYPAIIMSISQISEALFILAIPFFLKKYGIKNVMLMSMVAWVLRFGLFAYGNPTDRLWMIILSCIVYGMAFDFFNISGSLFVETQVQPAIRASSQGLFMLMTNGLGSLTGSLLSGLVIEKFFVTNGEIMWHQTWLSFAIYALIVAIAFAIFFKHKHNPKEFENVHI
;
A
#
# COMPACT_ATOMS: atom_id res chain seq x y z
N MET A 1 -25.58 -13.48 8.91
CA MET A 1 -24.65 -14.42 8.28
C MET A 1 -23.82 -13.78 7.15
N LEU A 2 -24.41 -13.03 6.19
CA LEU A 2 -23.64 -12.43 5.07
C LEU A 2 -22.51 -11.50 5.53
N ARG A 3 -22.80 -10.50 6.38
CA ARG A 3 -21.79 -9.57 6.89
C ARG A 3 -20.59 -10.30 7.51
N PHE A 4 -20.83 -11.34 8.30
CA PHE A 4 -19.77 -12.11 8.92
C PHE A 4 -18.86 -12.82 7.90
N ARG A 5 -19.44 -13.36 6.82
CA ARG A 5 -18.65 -13.97 5.73
C ARG A 5 -17.75 -12.95 5.04
N LEU A 6 -18.26 -11.75 4.78
CA LEU A 6 -17.49 -10.67 4.17
C LEU A 6 -16.41 -10.11 5.11
N ILE A 7 -16.67 -10.08 6.42
CA ILE A 7 -15.69 -9.72 7.45
C ILE A 7 -14.52 -10.71 7.42
N ILE A 8 -14.78 -12.02 7.47
CA ILE A 8 -13.71 -13.05 7.41
C ILE A 8 -12.91 -12.91 6.12
N MET A 9 -13.57 -12.73 4.98
CA MET A 9 -12.90 -12.52 3.70
C MET A 9 -11.97 -11.32 3.74
N ASN A 10 -12.46 -10.15 4.18
CA ASN A 10 -11.65 -8.92 4.26
C ASN A 10 -10.50 -9.06 5.27
N PHE A 11 -10.75 -9.71 6.41
CA PHE A 11 -9.73 -9.96 7.42
C PHE A 11 -8.57 -10.77 6.84
N PHE A 12 -8.84 -11.94 6.26
CA PHE A 12 -7.79 -12.80 5.72
C PHE A 12 -7.14 -12.25 4.46
N GLN A 13 -7.86 -11.47 3.64
CA GLN A 13 -7.29 -10.77 2.49
C GLN A 13 -6.05 -9.95 2.89
N PHE A 14 -6.16 -9.19 3.97
CA PHE A 14 -5.08 -8.32 4.42
C PHE A 14 -4.17 -8.98 5.47
N PHE A 15 -4.63 -10.00 6.16
CA PHE A 15 -3.79 -10.85 7.01
C PHE A 15 -2.67 -11.51 6.21
N ILE A 16 -2.97 -12.04 5.03
CA ILE A 16 -1.97 -12.61 4.11
C ILE A 16 -0.88 -11.58 3.82
N TRP A 17 -1.25 -10.36 3.51
CA TRP A 17 -0.31 -9.31 3.15
C TRP A 17 0.48 -8.81 4.36
N GLY A 18 -0.18 -8.62 5.49
CA GLY A 18 0.44 -8.20 6.74
C GLY A 18 1.44 -9.21 7.31
N SER A 19 1.31 -10.50 6.95
CA SER A 19 2.21 -11.54 7.44
C SER A 19 3.65 -11.43 6.90
N TRP A 20 3.90 -10.76 5.76
CA TRP A 20 5.22 -10.72 5.15
C TRP A 20 5.63 -9.35 4.57
N LEU A 21 4.68 -8.46 4.26
CA LEU A 21 4.99 -7.24 3.51
C LEU A 21 6.02 -6.34 4.19
N LEU A 22 5.79 -5.99 5.46
CA LEU A 22 6.68 -5.09 6.20
C LEU A 22 7.95 -5.80 6.69
N THR A 23 7.86 -7.10 6.94
CA THR A 23 8.96 -7.93 7.45
C THR A 23 9.80 -8.58 6.34
N LEU A 24 9.42 -8.38 5.07
CA LEU A 24 10.18 -8.86 3.91
C LEU A 24 11.64 -8.37 3.93
N GLY A 25 11.87 -7.12 4.34
CA GLY A 25 13.21 -6.54 4.43
C GLY A 25 14.06 -7.26 5.49
N ALA A 26 13.52 -7.55 6.66
CA ALA A 26 14.22 -8.30 7.69
C ALA A 26 14.61 -9.71 7.19
N PHE A 27 13.68 -10.43 6.55
CA PHE A 27 13.98 -11.71 5.91
C PHE A 27 15.04 -11.57 4.81
N TRP A 28 14.96 -10.52 3.99
CA TRP A 28 15.86 -10.29 2.86
C TRP A 28 17.31 -10.07 3.29
N PHE A 29 17.51 -9.11 4.20
CA PHE A 29 18.85 -8.70 4.61
C PHE A 29 19.46 -9.61 5.66
N GLN A 30 18.67 -10.07 6.65
CA GLN A 30 19.20 -10.82 7.80
C GLN A 30 19.20 -12.33 7.56
N TYR A 31 18.20 -12.89 6.86
CA TYR A 31 18.15 -14.33 6.60
C TYR A 31 18.82 -14.72 5.28
N LYS A 32 18.55 -13.97 4.19
CA LYS A 32 19.14 -14.27 2.87
C LYS A 32 20.48 -13.59 2.64
N GLY A 33 20.78 -12.47 3.29
CA GLY A 33 22.01 -11.69 3.09
C GLY A 33 22.15 -11.06 1.69
N TRP A 34 21.00 -10.74 1.06
CA TRP A 34 20.96 -10.19 -0.30
C TRP A 34 21.03 -8.67 -0.33
N THR A 35 21.28 -8.09 -1.50
CA THR A 35 21.61 -6.67 -1.64
C THR A 35 20.38 -5.74 -1.63
N PRO A 36 20.56 -4.43 -1.30
CA PRO A 36 19.48 -3.44 -1.38
C PRO A 36 18.94 -3.21 -2.79
N THR A 37 19.78 -3.26 -3.84
CA THR A 37 19.33 -3.13 -5.23
C THR A 37 18.38 -4.26 -5.61
N GLU A 38 18.74 -5.49 -5.30
CA GLU A 38 17.88 -6.65 -5.55
C GLU A 38 16.58 -6.59 -4.73
N PHE A 39 16.65 -6.09 -3.48
CA PHE A 39 15.47 -5.86 -2.65
C PHE A 39 14.51 -4.84 -3.28
N GLY A 40 15.03 -3.70 -3.74
CA GLY A 40 14.23 -2.70 -4.45
C GLY A 40 13.56 -3.27 -5.70
N LEU A 41 14.26 -4.13 -6.44
CA LEU A 41 13.71 -4.84 -7.60
C LEU A 41 12.55 -5.75 -7.18
N VAL A 42 12.71 -6.57 -6.15
CA VAL A 42 11.64 -7.45 -5.66
C VAL A 42 10.46 -6.65 -5.10
N PHE A 43 10.72 -5.58 -4.35
CA PHE A 43 9.66 -4.73 -3.81
C PHE A 43 8.86 -4.00 -4.90
N SER A 44 9.48 -3.75 -6.07
CA SER A 44 8.83 -3.14 -7.23
C SER A 44 7.76 -4.04 -7.89
N THR A 45 7.77 -5.35 -7.63
CA THR A 45 6.83 -6.32 -8.22
C THR A 45 5.37 -5.99 -7.92
N MET A 46 5.10 -5.39 -6.75
CA MET A 46 3.76 -4.91 -6.40
C MET A 46 3.29 -3.80 -7.34
N GLY A 47 4.15 -2.83 -7.60
CA GLY A 47 3.87 -1.76 -8.55
C GLY A 47 3.64 -2.30 -9.96
N ILE A 48 4.53 -3.17 -10.44
CA ILE A 48 4.42 -3.81 -11.77
C ILE A 48 3.09 -4.52 -11.91
N ALA A 49 2.74 -5.41 -10.98
CA ALA A 49 1.50 -6.17 -11.03
C ALA A 49 0.25 -5.28 -10.96
N SER A 50 0.30 -4.22 -10.17
CA SER A 50 -0.81 -3.28 -9.98
C SER A 50 -1.13 -2.47 -11.24
N LEU A 51 -0.20 -2.33 -12.18
CA LEU A 51 -0.41 -1.56 -13.41
C LEU A 51 -1.47 -2.18 -14.34
N PHE A 52 -1.54 -3.51 -14.41
CA PHE A 52 -2.37 -4.19 -15.42
C PHE A 52 -3.23 -5.33 -14.86
N MET A 53 -2.79 -6.02 -13.81
CA MET A 53 -3.47 -7.24 -13.35
C MET A 53 -4.87 -7.02 -12.78
N PRO A 54 -5.20 -5.93 -12.05
CA PRO A 54 -6.56 -5.67 -11.61
C PRO A 54 -7.54 -5.53 -12.79
N THR A 55 -7.12 -4.85 -13.87
CA THR A 55 -7.92 -4.71 -15.09
C THR A 55 -8.14 -6.05 -15.78
N ILE A 56 -7.10 -6.86 -15.93
CA ILE A 56 -7.19 -8.19 -16.55
C ILE A 56 -8.14 -9.07 -15.73
N ALA A 57 -7.99 -9.11 -14.41
CA ALA A 57 -8.85 -9.89 -13.53
C ALA A 57 -10.32 -9.42 -13.58
N GLY A 58 -10.56 -8.11 -13.65
CA GLY A 58 -11.89 -7.54 -13.83
C GLY A 58 -12.54 -8.04 -15.13
N ILE A 59 -11.82 -7.99 -16.24
CA ILE A 59 -12.30 -8.50 -17.54
C ILE A 59 -12.64 -10.00 -17.47
N ILE A 60 -11.81 -10.80 -16.79
CA ILE A 60 -12.06 -12.24 -16.61
C ILE A 60 -13.32 -12.48 -15.77
N ALA A 61 -13.47 -11.74 -14.67
CA ALA A 61 -14.63 -11.82 -13.78
C ALA A 61 -15.92 -11.40 -14.47
N ASP A 62 -15.86 -10.35 -15.30
CA ASP A 62 -17.05 -9.83 -15.99
C ASP A 62 -17.53 -10.72 -17.14
N LYS A 63 -16.63 -11.49 -17.78
CA LYS A 63 -16.95 -12.21 -19.00
C LYS A 63 -17.04 -13.73 -18.86
N TRP A 64 -16.17 -14.32 -18.00
CA TRP A 64 -15.94 -15.77 -18.09
C TRP A 64 -16.08 -16.53 -16.79
N LEU A 65 -15.67 -15.98 -15.68
CA LEU A 65 -15.66 -16.68 -14.39
C LEU A 65 -16.40 -15.89 -13.32
N ASN A 66 -17.08 -16.62 -12.45
CA ASN A 66 -17.64 -16.01 -11.27
C ASN A 66 -16.52 -15.37 -10.43
N THR A 67 -16.77 -14.18 -9.91
CA THR A 67 -15.76 -13.39 -9.19
C THR A 67 -15.20 -14.16 -7.98
N GLU A 68 -16.06 -14.85 -7.20
CA GLU A 68 -15.63 -15.65 -6.05
C GLU A 68 -14.78 -16.86 -6.44
N LYS A 69 -14.98 -17.44 -7.62
CA LYS A 69 -14.16 -18.55 -8.12
C LYS A 69 -12.81 -18.08 -8.62
N LEU A 70 -12.77 -16.93 -9.31
CA LEU A 70 -11.51 -16.31 -9.73
C LEU A 70 -10.68 -15.89 -8.52
N TYR A 71 -11.33 -15.34 -7.50
CA TYR A 71 -10.72 -14.98 -6.23
C TYR A 71 -10.12 -16.21 -5.52
N ALA A 72 -10.87 -17.33 -5.46
CA ALA A 72 -10.40 -18.60 -4.93
C ALA A 72 -9.15 -19.12 -5.68
N LEU A 73 -9.19 -19.10 -7.01
CA LEU A 73 -8.08 -19.54 -7.86
C LEU A 73 -6.81 -18.71 -7.60
N PHE A 74 -6.96 -17.39 -7.54
CA PHE A 74 -5.83 -16.50 -7.32
C PHE A 74 -5.19 -16.70 -5.94
N HIS A 75 -6.00 -16.89 -4.90
CA HIS A 75 -5.47 -17.23 -3.58
C HIS A 75 -4.85 -18.61 -3.50
N LEU A 76 -5.36 -19.59 -4.25
CA LEU A 76 -4.73 -20.91 -4.35
C LEU A 76 -3.34 -20.82 -5.00
N CYS A 77 -3.24 -20.12 -6.14
CA CYS A 77 -1.95 -19.88 -6.80
C CYS A 77 -1.00 -19.10 -5.88
N GLY A 78 -1.50 -18.06 -5.19
CA GLY A 78 -0.73 -17.30 -4.22
C GLY A 78 -0.22 -18.16 -3.06
N ALA A 79 -1.05 -19.08 -2.53
CA ALA A 79 -0.64 -19.99 -1.46
C ALA A 79 0.55 -20.87 -1.89
N ILE A 80 0.49 -21.43 -3.10
CA ILE A 80 1.58 -22.26 -3.64
C ILE A 80 2.86 -21.44 -3.81
N LEU A 81 2.76 -20.25 -4.38
CA LEU A 81 3.92 -19.39 -4.62
C LEU A 81 4.54 -18.90 -3.31
N LEU A 82 3.73 -18.47 -2.33
CA LEU A 82 4.21 -18.08 -1.00
C LEU A 82 4.89 -19.24 -0.27
N PHE A 83 4.42 -20.48 -0.46
CA PHE A 83 5.06 -21.65 0.12
C PHE A 83 6.45 -21.93 -0.49
N ILE A 84 6.61 -21.68 -1.78
CA ILE A 84 7.87 -21.93 -2.51
C ILE A 84 8.90 -20.82 -2.27
N LEU A 85 8.47 -19.56 -2.13
CA LEU A 85 9.35 -18.38 -2.04
C LEU A 85 10.54 -18.54 -1.08
N PRO A 86 10.37 -19.00 0.18
CA PRO A 86 11.49 -19.08 1.10
C PRO A 86 12.60 -20.05 0.70
N SER A 87 12.29 -21.07 -0.10
CA SER A 87 13.25 -22.08 -0.57
C SER A 87 14.15 -21.59 -1.70
N ILE A 88 13.83 -20.42 -2.30
CA ILE A 88 14.58 -19.87 -3.42
C ILE A 88 15.87 -19.22 -2.90
N ASN A 89 17.00 -19.56 -3.52
CA ASN A 89 18.34 -19.07 -3.16
C ASN A 89 18.92 -18.08 -4.18
N SER A 90 18.21 -17.76 -5.24
CA SER A 90 18.61 -16.76 -6.25
C SER A 90 17.68 -15.56 -6.17
N PRO A 91 18.20 -14.32 -5.98
CA PRO A 91 17.39 -13.11 -5.97
C PRO A 91 16.59 -12.89 -7.26
N ILE A 92 17.17 -13.23 -8.41
CA ILE A 92 16.51 -13.12 -9.72
C ILE A 92 15.33 -14.09 -9.81
N VAL A 93 15.49 -15.34 -9.39
CA VAL A 93 14.40 -16.33 -9.39
C VAL A 93 13.33 -15.90 -8.38
N PHE A 94 13.74 -15.40 -7.21
CA PHE A 94 12.82 -14.85 -6.21
C PHE A 94 12.00 -13.69 -6.77
N PHE A 95 12.62 -12.79 -7.53
CA PHE A 95 11.92 -11.69 -8.22
C PHE A 95 10.80 -12.22 -9.13
N TRP A 96 11.10 -13.19 -10.00
CA TRP A 96 10.09 -13.71 -10.93
C TRP A 96 8.95 -14.42 -10.22
N VAL A 97 9.25 -15.20 -9.19
CA VAL A 97 8.22 -15.90 -8.40
C VAL A 97 7.39 -14.92 -7.59
N MET A 98 8.03 -13.87 -7.01
CA MET A 98 7.32 -12.80 -6.32
C MET A 98 6.46 -11.97 -7.28
N LEU A 99 6.96 -11.67 -8.47
CA LEU A 99 6.17 -10.97 -9.50
C LEU A 99 4.93 -11.79 -9.87
N LEU A 100 5.09 -13.08 -10.09
CA LEU A 100 3.97 -13.97 -10.37
C LEU A 100 2.98 -14.01 -9.18
N ASN A 101 3.48 -14.08 -7.95
CA ASN A 101 2.64 -14.00 -6.75
C ASN A 101 1.87 -12.68 -6.69
N MET A 102 2.51 -11.55 -6.99
CA MET A 102 1.86 -10.24 -7.04
C MET A 102 0.84 -10.13 -8.17
N CYS A 103 1.08 -10.77 -9.32
CA CYS A 103 0.10 -10.85 -10.40
C CYS A 103 -1.20 -11.56 -9.98
N PHE A 104 -1.12 -12.51 -9.08
CA PHE A 104 -2.31 -13.13 -8.48
C PHE A 104 -2.87 -12.32 -7.31
N TYR A 105 -2.02 -11.79 -6.44
CA TYR A 105 -2.48 -11.13 -5.20
C TYR A 105 -3.09 -9.75 -5.46
N MET A 106 -2.46 -8.86 -6.24
CA MET A 106 -2.94 -7.48 -6.42
C MET A 106 -4.38 -7.38 -6.91
N PRO A 107 -4.82 -8.17 -7.90
CA PRO A 107 -6.21 -8.11 -8.33
C PRO A 107 -7.21 -8.64 -7.30
N THR A 108 -6.80 -9.49 -6.34
CA THR A 108 -7.72 -9.99 -5.31
C THR A 108 -8.27 -8.87 -4.43
N ILE A 109 -7.54 -7.76 -4.27
CA ILE A 109 -8.01 -6.58 -3.53
C ILE A 109 -9.28 -6.00 -4.18
N SER A 110 -9.25 -5.81 -5.50
CA SER A 110 -10.43 -5.32 -6.25
C SER A 110 -11.53 -6.36 -6.34
N LEU A 111 -11.20 -7.65 -6.50
CA LEU A 111 -12.20 -8.72 -6.52
C LEU A 111 -12.92 -8.84 -5.16
N ALA A 112 -12.23 -8.66 -4.03
CA ALA A 112 -12.84 -8.66 -2.71
C ALA A 112 -13.85 -7.51 -2.54
N ILE A 113 -13.55 -6.33 -3.09
CA ILE A 113 -14.49 -5.20 -3.12
C ILE A 113 -15.72 -5.56 -3.97
N THR A 114 -15.51 -6.09 -5.17
CA THR A 114 -16.58 -6.51 -6.08
C THR A 114 -17.48 -7.56 -5.44
N ILE A 115 -16.90 -8.60 -4.83
CA ILE A 115 -17.67 -9.64 -4.10
C ILE A 115 -18.49 -9.00 -2.98
N SER A 116 -17.89 -8.08 -2.21
CA SER A 116 -18.58 -7.41 -1.11
C SER A 116 -19.76 -6.59 -1.62
N TYR A 117 -19.56 -5.76 -2.64
CA TYR A 117 -20.59 -4.88 -3.20
C TYR A 117 -21.74 -5.69 -3.81
N THR A 118 -21.43 -6.61 -4.72
CA THR A 118 -22.43 -7.47 -5.38
C THR A 118 -23.26 -8.26 -4.34
N SER A 119 -22.59 -8.79 -3.30
CA SER A 119 -23.26 -9.54 -2.25
C SER A 119 -24.21 -8.68 -1.40
N LEU A 120 -23.80 -7.45 -1.08
CA LEU A 120 -24.61 -6.51 -0.29
C LEU A 120 -25.78 -5.96 -1.12
N GLU A 121 -25.57 -5.64 -2.40
CA GLU A 121 -26.62 -5.21 -3.33
C GLU A 121 -27.68 -6.30 -3.52
N ASN A 122 -27.26 -7.54 -3.77
CA ASN A 122 -28.16 -8.68 -3.88
C ASN A 122 -28.99 -8.93 -2.60
N ALA A 123 -28.42 -8.59 -1.43
CA ALA A 123 -29.10 -8.64 -0.14
C ALA A 123 -29.93 -7.37 0.15
N LYS A 124 -30.01 -6.41 -0.80
CA LYS A 124 -30.71 -5.11 -0.64
C LYS A 124 -30.25 -4.32 0.58
N MET A 125 -28.95 -4.40 0.90
CA MET A 125 -28.33 -3.65 1.99
C MET A 125 -27.75 -2.33 1.48
N ASP A 126 -27.81 -1.28 2.30
CA ASP A 126 -27.16 0.01 2.02
C ASP A 126 -25.62 -0.16 2.02
N LEU A 127 -25.00 0.01 0.85
CA LEU A 127 -23.56 -0.14 0.66
C LEU A 127 -22.76 0.87 1.48
N VAL A 128 -23.19 2.13 1.49
CA VAL A 128 -22.49 3.23 2.16
C VAL A 128 -22.42 3.00 3.68
N LYS A 129 -23.49 2.45 4.27
CA LYS A 129 -23.54 2.16 5.71
C LYS A 129 -22.94 0.81 6.08
N THR A 130 -22.99 -0.18 5.18
CA THR A 130 -22.68 -1.57 5.53
C THR A 130 -21.26 -1.97 5.17
N TYR A 131 -20.71 -1.48 4.05
CA TYR A 131 -19.39 -1.90 3.59
C TYR A 131 -18.24 -1.34 4.45
N PRO A 132 -18.20 -0.05 4.83
CA PRO A 132 -17.07 0.48 5.59
C PRO A 132 -16.76 -0.29 6.88
N PRO A 133 -17.73 -0.64 7.74
CA PRO A 133 -17.46 -1.48 8.90
C PRO A 133 -16.89 -2.86 8.57
N ILE A 134 -17.29 -3.46 7.43
CA ILE A 134 -16.74 -4.74 6.97
C ILE A 134 -15.28 -4.55 6.53
N ARG A 135 -14.99 -3.48 5.80
CA ARG A 135 -13.65 -3.18 5.27
C ARG A 135 -12.61 -2.91 6.36
N VAL A 136 -13.01 -2.32 7.48
CA VAL A 136 -12.13 -2.08 8.65
C VAL A 136 -11.48 -3.38 9.15
N PHE A 137 -12.17 -4.53 9.07
CA PHE A 137 -11.59 -5.81 9.45
C PHE A 137 -10.41 -6.23 8.58
N GLY A 138 -10.26 -5.67 7.38
CA GLY A 138 -9.02 -5.82 6.60
C GLY A 138 -7.82 -5.18 7.30
N THR A 139 -7.94 -3.95 7.77
CA THR A 139 -6.88 -3.28 8.54
C THR A 139 -6.58 -4.03 9.85
N ILE A 140 -7.61 -4.50 10.53
CA ILE A 140 -7.44 -5.35 11.74
C ILE A 140 -6.70 -6.64 11.39
N GLY A 141 -7.03 -7.30 10.28
CA GLY A 141 -6.36 -8.51 9.82
C GLY A 141 -4.87 -8.26 9.54
N PHE A 142 -4.55 -7.16 8.89
CA PHE A 142 -3.16 -6.75 8.64
C PHE A 142 -2.38 -6.53 9.95
N ILE A 143 -2.96 -5.80 10.90
CA ILE A 143 -2.34 -5.53 12.21
C ILE A 143 -2.13 -6.83 13.00
N ILE A 144 -3.15 -7.70 13.05
CA ILE A 144 -3.05 -8.99 13.76
C ILE A 144 -1.98 -9.89 13.12
N ALA A 145 -1.84 -9.86 11.79
CA ALA A 145 -0.77 -10.60 11.11
C ALA A 145 0.62 -10.10 11.52
N LEU A 146 0.83 -8.78 11.54
CA LEU A 146 2.07 -8.18 12.02
C LEU A 146 2.38 -8.59 13.46
N TRP A 147 1.38 -8.52 14.34
CA TRP A 147 1.55 -8.92 15.74
C TRP A 147 1.85 -10.41 15.87
N ALA A 148 1.18 -11.26 15.11
CA ALA A 148 1.43 -12.70 15.13
C ALA A 148 2.87 -13.03 14.72
N VAL A 149 3.35 -12.45 13.60
CA VAL A 149 4.71 -12.65 13.10
C VAL A 149 5.75 -12.12 14.10
N SER A 150 5.49 -10.94 14.70
CA SER A 150 6.39 -10.30 15.65
C SER A 150 6.44 -11.05 17.00
N LEU A 151 5.28 -11.41 17.56
CA LEU A 151 5.21 -12.13 18.84
C LEU A 151 5.81 -13.54 18.74
N LEU A 152 5.69 -14.21 17.60
CA LEU A 152 6.34 -15.47 17.32
C LEU A 152 7.83 -15.31 17.01
N GLN A 153 8.33 -14.06 16.85
CA GLN A 153 9.72 -13.75 16.51
C GLN A 153 10.18 -14.42 15.21
N VAL A 154 9.31 -14.44 14.20
CA VAL A 154 9.58 -15.08 12.91
C VAL A 154 9.74 -14.07 11.75
N GLU A 155 9.93 -12.80 12.05
CA GLU A 155 10.09 -11.71 11.08
C GLU A 155 11.28 -11.92 10.13
N THR A 156 12.37 -12.50 10.65
CA THR A 156 13.56 -12.87 9.87
C THR A 156 13.52 -14.30 9.33
N SER A 157 12.40 -15.02 9.52
CA SER A 157 12.31 -16.46 9.23
C SER A 157 11.43 -16.75 8.01
N PRO A 158 11.67 -17.88 7.30
CA PRO A 158 10.75 -18.41 6.28
C PRO A 158 9.31 -18.58 6.77
N ILE A 159 9.09 -18.73 8.08
CA ILE A 159 7.78 -19.02 8.69
C ILE A 159 6.75 -17.94 8.37
N GLN A 160 7.15 -16.67 8.24
CA GLN A 160 6.24 -15.60 7.85
C GLN A 160 5.52 -15.88 6.51
N PHE A 161 6.22 -16.45 5.54
CA PHE A 161 5.64 -16.86 4.25
C PHE A 161 4.75 -18.09 4.36
N TYR A 162 5.09 -19.03 5.25
CA TYR A 162 4.23 -20.21 5.49
C TYR A 162 2.94 -19.83 6.20
N ILE A 163 2.96 -18.85 7.12
CA ILE A 163 1.76 -18.26 7.72
C ILE A 163 0.89 -17.62 6.63
N ALA A 164 1.49 -16.79 5.76
CA ALA A 164 0.80 -16.16 4.65
C ALA A 164 0.22 -17.20 3.65
N SER A 165 0.99 -18.23 3.33
CA SER A 165 0.56 -19.34 2.47
C SER A 165 -0.64 -20.08 3.05
N GLY A 166 -0.58 -20.45 4.34
CA GLY A 166 -1.68 -21.12 5.04
C GLY A 166 -2.95 -20.27 5.07
N ALA A 167 -2.81 -18.97 5.35
CA ALA A 167 -3.92 -18.02 5.32
C ALA A 167 -4.51 -17.86 3.90
N SER A 168 -3.66 -17.85 2.87
CA SER A 168 -4.08 -17.77 1.47
C SER A 168 -4.82 -19.05 1.03
N LEU A 169 -4.32 -20.21 1.42
CA LEU A 169 -5.00 -21.49 1.18
C LEU A 169 -6.36 -21.54 1.89
N PHE A 170 -6.41 -21.12 3.17
CA PHE A 170 -7.67 -21.01 3.89
C PHE A 170 -8.66 -20.12 3.15
N LEU A 171 -8.22 -18.95 2.70
CA LEU A 171 -9.09 -18.00 2.01
C LEU A 171 -9.53 -18.52 0.64
N ALA A 172 -8.68 -19.27 -0.08
CA ALA A 172 -9.04 -19.95 -1.32
C ALA A 172 -10.20 -20.94 -1.09
N LEU A 173 -10.11 -21.79 -0.07
CA LEU A 173 -11.14 -22.73 0.28
C LEU A 173 -12.41 -22.03 0.81
N TYR A 174 -12.22 -21.02 1.66
CA TYR A 174 -13.31 -20.24 2.22
C TYR A 174 -14.12 -19.50 1.14
N SER A 175 -13.49 -19.12 0.04
CA SER A 175 -14.15 -18.40 -1.06
C SER A 175 -15.31 -19.18 -1.69
N PHE A 176 -15.31 -20.50 -1.64
CA PHE A 176 -16.43 -21.33 -2.09
C PHE A 176 -17.68 -21.21 -1.19
N THR A 177 -17.53 -20.66 0.01
CA THR A 177 -18.67 -20.38 0.90
C THR A 177 -19.28 -19.00 0.68
N LEU A 178 -18.62 -18.12 -0.10
CA LEU A 178 -19.08 -16.76 -0.40
C LEU A 178 -20.32 -16.81 -1.33
N PRO A 179 -21.13 -15.75 -1.35
CA PRO A 179 -22.22 -15.63 -2.31
C PRO A 179 -21.70 -15.70 -3.75
N LYS A 180 -22.48 -16.32 -4.61
CA LYS A 180 -22.18 -16.38 -6.05
C LYS A 180 -22.27 -15.00 -6.66
N CYS A 181 -21.21 -14.58 -7.35
CA CYS A 181 -21.11 -13.33 -8.10
C CYS A 181 -20.86 -13.70 -9.58
N PRO A 182 -21.94 -14.04 -10.33
CA PRO A 182 -21.81 -14.48 -11.72
C PRO A 182 -21.36 -13.32 -12.62
N PRO A 183 -20.72 -13.62 -13.77
CA PRO A 183 -20.40 -12.62 -14.77
C PRO A 183 -21.64 -11.82 -15.18
N LEU A 184 -21.50 -10.51 -15.26
CA LEU A 184 -22.62 -9.61 -15.59
C LEU A 184 -23.09 -9.73 -17.05
N GLY A 185 -22.43 -10.60 -17.87
CA GLY A 185 -22.75 -10.78 -19.28
C GLY A 185 -22.23 -9.62 -20.13
N LYS A 186 -22.58 -9.59 -21.41
CA LYS A 186 -22.09 -8.63 -22.41
C LYS A 186 -22.47 -7.17 -22.05
N GLY A 187 -21.82 -6.60 -21.04
CA GLY A 187 -21.77 -5.17 -20.81
C GLY A 187 -21.06 -4.48 -21.99
N LYS A 188 -21.27 -3.16 -22.12
CA LYS A 188 -20.64 -2.34 -23.19
C LYS A 188 -19.21 -2.80 -23.45
N LYS A 189 -18.87 -3.06 -24.71
CA LYS A 189 -17.52 -3.38 -25.14
C LYS A 189 -16.64 -2.16 -24.84
N ALA A 190 -16.16 -2.04 -23.59
CA ALA A 190 -15.09 -1.10 -23.33
C ALA A 190 -13.91 -1.50 -24.19
N THR A 191 -13.39 -0.56 -24.97
CA THR A 191 -12.13 -0.76 -25.70
C THR A 191 -11.02 -0.99 -24.67
N LEU A 192 -9.95 -1.65 -25.05
CA LEU A 192 -8.80 -1.87 -24.14
C LEU A 192 -8.25 -0.54 -23.61
N THR A 193 -8.31 0.51 -24.42
CA THR A 193 -7.95 1.89 -24.07
C THR A 193 -8.85 2.49 -23.00
N GLU A 194 -10.16 2.27 -23.08
CA GLU A 194 -11.13 2.70 -22.06
C GLU A 194 -10.97 1.89 -20.77
N ALA A 195 -10.76 0.57 -20.87
CA ALA A 195 -10.56 -0.30 -19.73
C ALA A 195 -9.26 0.00 -18.97
N LEU A 196 -8.19 0.41 -19.67
CA LEU A 196 -6.92 0.86 -19.11
C LEU A 196 -6.93 2.34 -18.70
N GLY A 197 -8.03 3.06 -18.94
CA GLY A 197 -8.14 4.46 -18.58
C GLY A 197 -7.21 5.41 -19.34
N LEU A 198 -6.71 5.00 -20.52
CA LEU A 198 -5.74 5.78 -21.29
C LEU A 198 -6.28 7.12 -21.79
N ASP A 199 -7.61 7.28 -21.87
CA ASP A 199 -8.23 8.56 -22.20
C ASP A 199 -7.92 9.67 -21.18
N ALA A 200 -7.67 9.30 -19.93
CA ALA A 200 -7.29 10.25 -18.89
C ALA A 200 -5.92 10.91 -19.15
N PHE A 201 -5.04 10.30 -19.95
CA PHE A 201 -3.77 10.93 -20.33
C PHE A 201 -3.94 12.23 -21.10
N LYS A 202 -5.10 12.47 -21.72
CA LYS A 202 -5.45 13.76 -22.32
C LYS A 202 -5.43 14.91 -21.28
N LEU A 203 -5.61 14.61 -20.00
CA LEU A 203 -5.56 15.60 -18.91
C LEU A 203 -4.18 16.22 -18.72
N PHE A 204 -3.11 15.58 -19.16
CA PHE A 204 -1.77 16.19 -19.17
C PHE A 204 -1.66 17.44 -20.04
N LYS A 205 -2.61 17.68 -20.97
CA LYS A 205 -2.70 18.93 -21.73
C LYS A 205 -3.11 20.11 -20.85
N ASN A 206 -3.78 19.86 -19.73
CA ASN A 206 -4.10 20.90 -18.74
C ASN A 206 -2.96 21.01 -17.74
N THR A 207 -2.30 22.15 -17.67
CA THR A 207 -1.14 22.39 -16.81
C THR A 207 -1.40 22.06 -15.33
N LYS A 208 -2.60 22.39 -14.81
CA LYS A 208 -2.97 22.12 -13.41
C LYS A 208 -3.08 20.63 -13.14
N MET A 209 -3.71 19.88 -14.06
CA MET A 209 -3.84 18.44 -13.96
C MET A 209 -2.49 17.75 -14.18
N ALA A 210 -1.69 18.22 -15.13
CA ALA A 210 -0.34 17.70 -15.34
C ALA A 210 0.54 17.84 -14.10
N LEU A 211 0.57 19.02 -13.48
CA LEU A 211 1.28 19.26 -12.22
C LEU A 211 0.76 18.34 -11.11
N PHE A 212 -0.56 18.18 -10.97
CA PHE A 212 -1.13 17.27 -10.00
C PHE A 212 -0.63 15.84 -10.19
N PHE A 213 -0.66 15.29 -11.41
CA PHE A 213 -0.19 13.94 -11.68
C PHE A 213 1.32 13.78 -11.50
N VAL A 214 2.13 14.79 -11.87
CA VAL A 214 3.57 14.79 -11.61
C VAL A 214 3.85 14.74 -10.10
N PHE A 215 3.18 15.57 -9.31
CA PHE A 215 3.36 15.53 -7.85
C PHE A 215 2.81 14.25 -7.22
N SER A 216 1.75 13.67 -7.79
CA SER A 216 1.24 12.35 -7.40
C SER A 216 2.29 11.26 -7.62
N PHE A 217 2.98 11.28 -8.76
CA PHE A 217 4.09 10.39 -9.05
C PHE A 217 5.26 10.59 -8.07
N LEU A 218 5.71 11.84 -7.87
CA LEU A 218 6.82 12.15 -6.96
C LEU A 218 6.51 11.75 -5.51
N LEU A 219 5.28 11.95 -5.05
CA LEU A 219 4.88 11.47 -3.73
C LEU A 219 4.81 9.95 -3.68
N GLY A 220 4.34 9.32 -4.75
CA GLY A 220 4.29 7.87 -4.89
C GLY A 220 5.66 7.20 -4.69
N VAL A 221 6.76 7.88 -5.07
CA VAL A 221 8.13 7.43 -4.79
C VAL A 221 8.37 7.29 -3.28
N SER A 222 7.82 8.18 -2.44
CA SER A 222 8.00 8.13 -0.98
C SER A 222 7.19 7.01 -0.30
N LEU A 223 6.07 6.59 -0.91
CA LEU A 223 5.09 5.69 -0.29
C LEU A 223 5.68 4.36 0.20
N GLN A 224 6.55 3.75 -0.60
CA GLN A 224 7.05 2.41 -0.32
C GLN A 224 8.30 2.39 0.58
N LEU A 225 8.96 3.53 0.77
CA LEU A 225 10.25 3.57 1.47
C LEU A 225 10.16 3.03 2.91
N THR A 226 9.14 3.47 3.67
CA THR A 226 8.98 2.98 5.04
C THR A 226 8.36 1.59 5.13
N ASN A 227 7.53 1.19 4.15
CA ASN A 227 7.02 -0.16 4.07
C ASN A 227 8.14 -1.16 3.74
N ALA A 228 9.09 -0.75 2.89
CA ALA A 228 10.23 -1.57 2.50
C ALA A 228 11.30 -1.67 3.59
N TYR A 229 11.65 -0.55 4.22
CA TYR A 229 12.86 -0.47 5.05
C TYR A 229 12.59 -0.19 6.53
N GLY A 230 11.36 0.19 6.93
CA GLY A 230 11.07 0.62 8.30
C GLY A 230 11.27 -0.47 9.35
N ASP A 231 10.82 -1.68 9.07
CA ASP A 231 10.99 -2.83 9.95
C ASP A 231 12.48 -3.23 10.04
N THR A 232 13.14 -3.36 8.89
CA THR A 232 14.57 -3.67 8.80
C THR A 232 15.44 -2.67 9.55
N PHE A 233 15.12 -1.37 9.45
CA PHE A 233 15.79 -0.30 10.19
C PHE A 233 15.78 -0.55 11.69
N ILE A 234 14.62 -0.95 12.24
CA ILE A 234 14.50 -1.23 13.68
C ILE A 234 15.24 -2.52 14.04
N HIS A 235 15.15 -3.55 13.20
CA HIS A 235 15.90 -4.79 13.40
C HIS A 235 17.42 -4.61 13.42
N ASP A 236 17.95 -3.73 12.59
CA ASP A 236 19.40 -3.52 12.48
C ASP A 236 20.02 -2.93 13.76
N PHE A 237 19.22 -2.30 14.61
CA PHE A 237 19.68 -1.91 15.95
C PHE A 237 20.08 -3.10 16.84
N ALA A 238 19.65 -4.33 16.53
CA ALA A 238 20.10 -5.53 17.23
C ALA A 238 21.62 -5.76 17.15
N LYS A 239 22.27 -5.20 16.11
CA LYS A 239 23.73 -5.25 15.94
C LYS A 239 24.48 -4.39 16.94
N ILE A 240 23.82 -3.45 17.59
CA ILE A 240 24.40 -2.54 18.58
C ILE A 240 24.06 -3.08 19.98
N PRO A 241 25.07 -3.48 20.79
CA PRO A 241 24.84 -4.13 22.09
C PRO A 241 23.93 -3.34 23.05
N GLU A 242 24.03 -2.00 23.00
CA GLU A 242 23.20 -1.10 23.82
C GLU A 242 21.71 -1.22 23.52
N TYR A 243 21.33 -1.51 22.27
CA TYR A 243 19.96 -1.52 21.80
C TYR A 243 19.36 -2.91 21.62
N ALA A 244 20.21 -3.95 21.55
CA ALA A 244 19.81 -5.33 21.20
C ALA A 244 18.68 -5.91 22.08
N ASN A 245 18.64 -5.52 23.36
CA ASN A 245 17.63 -6.01 24.30
C ASN A 245 16.39 -5.11 24.45
N SER A 246 16.28 -4.03 23.65
CA SER A 246 15.14 -3.12 23.72
C SER A 246 13.86 -3.79 23.19
N LEU A 247 12.71 -3.41 23.77
CA LEU A 247 11.40 -3.91 23.30
C LEU A 247 11.12 -3.58 21.84
N ALA A 248 11.59 -2.43 21.37
CA ALA A 248 11.39 -2.02 19.98
C ALA A 248 12.15 -2.92 19.01
N VAL A 249 13.38 -3.32 19.35
CA VAL A 249 14.19 -4.26 18.55
C VAL A 249 13.65 -5.67 18.64
N LYS A 250 13.09 -6.05 19.78
CA LYS A 250 12.48 -7.37 19.97
C LYS A 250 11.17 -7.53 19.19
N TYR A 251 10.41 -6.44 19.01
CA TYR A 251 9.09 -6.45 18.38
C TYR A 251 8.92 -5.32 17.35
N PRO A 252 9.75 -5.26 16.29
CA PRO A 252 9.74 -4.14 15.33
C PRO A 252 8.41 -4.01 14.59
N ALA A 253 7.81 -5.12 14.12
CA ALA A 253 6.55 -5.08 13.39
C ALA A 253 5.38 -4.60 14.27
N ILE A 254 5.42 -4.80 15.59
CA ILE A 254 4.44 -4.20 16.52
C ILE A 254 4.59 -2.68 16.52
N ILE A 255 5.82 -2.16 16.60
CA ILE A 255 6.07 -0.71 16.51
C ILE A 255 5.59 -0.17 15.16
N MET A 256 5.92 -0.85 14.07
CA MET A 256 5.49 -0.45 12.73
C MET A 256 3.96 -0.47 12.56
N SER A 257 3.24 -1.36 13.27
CA SER A 257 1.77 -1.44 13.21
C SER A 257 1.06 -0.17 13.73
N ILE A 258 1.74 0.66 14.53
CA ILE A 258 1.24 1.98 14.95
C ILE A 258 0.91 2.83 13.72
N SER A 259 1.62 2.64 12.62
CA SER A 259 1.35 3.33 11.35
C SER A 259 -0.05 3.00 10.80
N GLN A 260 -0.46 1.75 10.83
CA GLN A 260 -1.77 1.29 10.35
C GLN A 260 -2.90 1.73 11.28
N ILE A 261 -2.64 1.74 12.58
CA ILE A 261 -3.61 2.27 13.56
C ILE A 261 -3.79 3.78 13.34
N SER A 262 -2.69 4.49 13.15
CA SER A 262 -2.69 5.93 12.87
C SER A 262 -3.43 6.26 11.57
N GLU A 263 -3.20 5.49 10.49
CA GLU A 263 -3.92 5.61 9.22
C GLU A 263 -5.43 5.54 9.44
N ALA A 264 -5.92 4.51 10.14
CA ALA A 264 -7.34 4.37 10.43
C ALA A 264 -7.93 5.56 11.22
N LEU A 265 -7.15 6.17 12.13
CA LEU A 265 -7.59 7.32 12.92
C LEU A 265 -7.57 8.62 12.11
N PHE A 266 -6.54 8.84 11.29
CA PHE A 266 -6.43 10.06 10.50
C PHE A 266 -7.46 10.15 9.38
N ILE A 267 -7.91 9.02 8.81
CA ILE A 267 -9.04 8.99 7.86
C ILE A 267 -10.27 9.70 8.46
N LEU A 268 -10.56 9.47 9.73
CA LEU A 268 -11.70 10.11 10.40
C LEU A 268 -11.51 11.62 10.61
N ALA A 269 -10.28 12.11 10.65
CA ALA A 269 -9.96 13.53 10.83
C ALA A 269 -9.96 14.32 9.50
N ILE A 270 -9.81 13.65 8.35
CA ILE A 270 -9.69 14.30 7.04
C ILE A 270 -10.81 15.29 6.73
N PRO A 271 -12.11 14.99 6.96
CA PRO A 271 -13.18 15.94 6.67
C PRO A 271 -13.01 17.28 7.38
N PHE A 272 -12.54 17.26 8.64
CA PHE A 272 -12.25 18.47 9.41
C PHE A 272 -11.14 19.30 8.73
N PHE A 273 -10.03 18.64 8.35
CA PHE A 273 -8.90 19.32 7.71
C PHE A 273 -9.25 19.86 6.34
N LEU A 274 -9.96 19.11 5.51
CA LEU A 274 -10.41 19.54 4.19
C LEU A 274 -11.32 20.75 4.27
N LYS A 275 -12.31 20.74 5.15
CA LYS A 275 -13.24 21.86 5.35
C LYS A 275 -12.54 23.12 5.81
N LYS A 276 -11.54 22.99 6.69
CA LYS A 276 -10.84 24.14 7.30
C LYS A 276 -9.72 24.67 6.41
N TYR A 277 -8.96 23.83 5.75
CA TYR A 277 -7.72 24.20 5.06
C TYR A 277 -7.78 24.05 3.54
N GLY A 278 -8.73 23.27 3.01
CA GLY A 278 -8.91 23.00 1.59
C GLY A 278 -7.92 21.97 1.04
N ILE A 279 -8.19 21.51 -0.18
CA ILE A 279 -7.50 20.40 -0.84
C ILE A 279 -5.98 20.63 -0.91
N LYS A 280 -5.54 21.79 -1.43
CA LYS A 280 -4.10 22.08 -1.60
C LYS A 280 -3.33 21.98 -0.29
N ASN A 281 -3.85 22.62 0.77
CA ASN A 281 -3.13 22.67 2.05
C ASN A 281 -3.11 21.32 2.74
N VAL A 282 -4.17 20.50 2.60
CA VAL A 282 -4.20 19.14 3.13
C VAL A 282 -3.21 18.24 2.38
N MET A 283 -3.10 18.35 1.06
CA MET A 283 -2.03 17.68 0.30
C MET A 283 -0.63 18.13 0.74
N LEU A 284 -0.43 19.44 0.98
CA LEU A 284 0.85 19.96 1.46
C LEU A 284 1.17 19.45 2.87
N MET A 285 0.17 19.36 3.75
CA MET A 285 0.34 18.76 5.09
C MET A 285 0.81 17.31 4.98
N SER A 286 0.28 16.53 4.05
CA SER A 286 0.76 15.17 3.77
C SER A 286 2.24 15.16 3.37
N MET A 287 2.66 16.05 2.46
CA MET A 287 4.06 16.12 2.03
C MET A 287 5.00 16.50 3.18
N VAL A 288 4.60 17.46 4.01
CA VAL A 288 5.34 17.84 5.23
C VAL A 288 5.39 16.67 6.23
N ALA A 289 4.31 15.91 6.33
CA ALA A 289 4.27 14.71 7.16
C ALA A 289 5.28 13.64 6.70
N TRP A 290 5.50 13.48 5.39
CA TRP A 290 6.58 12.62 4.87
C TRP A 290 7.97 13.12 5.27
N VAL A 291 8.22 14.43 5.22
CA VAL A 291 9.48 15.02 5.69
C VAL A 291 9.71 14.69 7.17
N LEU A 292 8.67 14.91 8.00
CA LEU A 292 8.72 14.60 9.43
C LEU A 292 8.94 13.11 9.69
N ARG A 293 8.23 12.23 8.96
CA ARG A 293 8.36 10.79 9.11
C ARG A 293 9.79 10.32 8.90
N PHE A 294 10.40 10.70 7.78
CA PHE A 294 11.78 10.31 7.48
C PHE A 294 12.78 10.99 8.40
N GLY A 295 12.58 12.27 8.73
CA GLY A 295 13.44 13.00 9.67
C GLY A 295 13.42 12.38 11.07
N LEU A 296 12.25 12.00 11.57
CA LEU A 296 12.10 11.32 12.87
C LEU A 296 12.78 9.94 12.87
N PHE A 297 12.71 9.19 11.78
CA PHE A 297 13.45 7.93 11.65
C PHE A 297 14.97 8.18 11.60
N ALA A 298 15.44 9.23 10.93
CA ALA A 298 16.85 9.55 10.85
C ALA A 298 17.49 9.78 12.22
N TYR A 299 16.77 10.38 13.17
CA TYR A 299 17.28 10.72 14.49
C TYR A 299 16.75 9.83 15.63
N GLY A 300 15.80 8.94 15.35
CA GLY A 300 15.23 8.00 16.31
C GLY A 300 16.17 6.84 16.63
N ASN A 301 16.09 6.34 17.88
CA ASN A 301 16.72 5.10 18.30
C ASN A 301 15.75 4.29 19.19
N PRO A 302 16.01 3.01 19.46
CA PRO A 302 15.05 2.15 20.15
C PRO A 302 15.02 2.30 21.68
N THR A 303 15.73 3.27 22.27
CA THR A 303 15.76 3.55 23.72
C THR A 303 15.31 4.97 24.06
N ASP A 304 16.25 5.88 24.30
CA ASP A 304 16.01 7.27 24.74
C ASP A 304 15.24 8.11 23.68
N ARG A 305 15.36 7.77 22.39
CA ARG A 305 14.65 8.43 21.29
C ARG A 305 13.59 7.54 20.62
N LEU A 306 13.12 6.52 21.29
CA LEU A 306 12.02 5.66 20.81
C LEU A 306 10.75 6.46 20.48
N TRP A 307 10.50 7.54 21.23
CA TRP A 307 9.40 8.45 20.95
C TRP A 307 9.43 9.05 19.54
N MET A 308 10.63 9.25 18.94
CA MET A 308 10.76 9.70 17.55
C MET A 308 10.27 8.64 16.59
N ILE A 309 10.66 7.37 16.78
CA ILE A 309 10.20 6.24 15.97
C ILE A 309 8.67 6.10 16.07
N ILE A 310 8.12 6.16 17.29
CA ILE A 310 6.66 6.10 17.52
C ILE A 310 5.95 7.28 16.86
N LEU A 311 6.46 8.49 17.04
CA LEU A 311 5.88 9.69 16.41
C LEU A 311 5.95 9.62 14.89
N SER A 312 7.04 9.08 14.31
CA SER A 312 7.15 8.80 12.88
C SER A 312 6.03 7.86 12.42
N CYS A 313 5.75 6.81 13.17
CA CYS A 313 4.65 5.89 12.87
C CYS A 313 3.26 6.57 12.97
N ILE A 314 3.06 7.45 13.95
CA ILE A 314 1.82 8.22 14.08
C ILE A 314 1.64 9.20 12.91
N VAL A 315 2.69 9.90 12.51
CA VAL A 315 2.65 10.87 11.40
C VAL A 315 2.34 10.19 10.06
N TYR A 316 2.59 8.90 9.93
CA TYR A 316 2.31 8.13 8.70
C TYR A 316 0.85 8.22 8.24
N GLY A 317 -0.11 8.12 9.15
CA GLY A 317 -1.53 8.22 8.80
C GLY A 317 -1.85 9.54 8.08
N MET A 318 -1.30 10.66 8.59
CA MET A 318 -1.42 11.95 7.91
C MET A 318 -0.65 11.98 6.58
N ALA A 319 0.54 11.40 6.54
CA ALA A 319 1.38 11.39 5.35
C ALA A 319 0.72 10.64 4.19
N PHE A 320 0.08 9.50 4.47
CA PHE A 320 -0.53 8.66 3.45
C PHE A 320 -1.92 9.15 3.04
N ASP A 321 -2.85 9.27 3.98
CA ASP A 321 -4.26 9.46 3.68
C ASP A 321 -4.59 10.88 3.23
N PHE A 322 -3.93 11.90 3.80
CA PHE A 322 -4.22 13.28 3.44
C PHE A 322 -3.98 13.54 1.96
N PHE A 323 -2.96 12.94 1.36
CA PHE A 323 -2.75 13.09 -0.08
C PHE A 323 -3.71 12.22 -0.90
N ASN A 324 -3.88 10.96 -0.52
CA ASN A 324 -4.71 10.03 -1.31
C ASN A 324 -6.17 10.49 -1.37
N ILE A 325 -6.75 10.86 -0.24
CA ILE A 325 -8.16 11.29 -0.18
C ILE A 325 -8.32 12.69 -0.78
N SER A 326 -7.43 13.64 -0.47
CA SER A 326 -7.50 14.98 -1.08
C SER A 326 -7.23 14.94 -2.59
N GLY A 327 -6.34 14.05 -3.04
CA GLY A 327 -6.05 13.87 -4.46
C GLY A 327 -7.22 13.26 -5.22
N SER A 328 -7.86 12.23 -4.64
CA SER A 328 -9.07 11.66 -5.19
C SER A 328 -10.19 12.71 -5.29
N LEU A 329 -10.38 13.51 -4.24
CA LEU A 329 -11.37 14.58 -4.22
C LEU A 329 -11.03 15.71 -5.23
N PHE A 330 -9.74 16.04 -5.38
CA PHE A 330 -9.30 16.99 -6.39
C PHE A 330 -9.68 16.52 -7.81
N VAL A 331 -9.41 15.26 -8.14
CA VAL A 331 -9.82 14.66 -9.42
C VAL A 331 -11.34 14.75 -9.58
N GLU A 332 -12.11 14.38 -8.55
CA GLU A 332 -13.58 14.40 -8.58
C GLU A 332 -14.14 15.78 -8.89
N THR A 333 -13.53 16.83 -8.33
CA THR A 333 -14.00 18.23 -8.49
C THR A 333 -13.51 18.91 -9.78
N GLN A 334 -12.40 18.45 -10.37
CA GLN A 334 -11.79 19.12 -11.53
C GLN A 334 -12.09 18.44 -12.87
N VAL A 335 -12.67 17.24 -12.84
CA VAL A 335 -12.86 16.42 -14.04
C VAL A 335 -14.33 16.20 -14.34
N GLN A 336 -14.70 16.20 -15.63
CA GLN A 336 -16.06 15.92 -16.07
C GLN A 336 -16.51 14.51 -15.69
N PRO A 337 -17.79 14.28 -15.34
CA PRO A 337 -18.31 12.99 -14.92
C PRO A 337 -17.96 11.83 -15.86
N ALA A 338 -17.92 12.08 -17.17
CA ALA A 338 -17.67 11.06 -18.19
C ALA A 338 -16.29 10.39 -18.12
N ILE A 339 -15.28 11.09 -17.57
CA ILE A 339 -13.90 10.59 -17.49
C ILE A 339 -13.36 10.51 -16.06
N ARG A 340 -14.21 10.66 -15.04
CA ARG A 340 -13.81 10.63 -13.63
C ARG A 340 -13.15 9.31 -13.25
N ALA A 341 -13.78 8.20 -13.60
CA ALA A 341 -13.24 6.86 -13.28
C ALA A 341 -11.84 6.63 -13.88
N SER A 342 -11.66 6.99 -15.15
CA SER A 342 -10.35 6.91 -15.83
C SER A 342 -9.32 7.84 -15.18
N SER A 343 -9.75 9.01 -14.72
CA SER A 343 -8.87 9.99 -14.06
C SER A 343 -8.46 9.55 -12.65
N GLN A 344 -9.34 8.90 -11.91
CA GLN A 344 -9.00 8.24 -10.64
C GLN A 344 -8.03 7.09 -10.87
N GLY A 345 -8.25 6.31 -11.93
CA GLY A 345 -7.32 5.25 -12.35
C GLY A 345 -5.93 5.80 -12.68
N LEU A 346 -5.85 6.94 -13.40
CA LEU A 346 -4.58 7.61 -13.68
C LEU A 346 -3.92 8.14 -12.41
N PHE A 347 -4.66 8.67 -11.46
CA PHE A 347 -4.13 9.09 -10.17
C PHE A 347 -3.50 7.91 -9.41
N MET A 348 -4.21 6.77 -9.33
CA MET A 348 -3.68 5.55 -8.72
C MET A 348 -2.48 4.99 -9.49
N LEU A 349 -2.49 5.08 -10.82
CA LEU A 349 -1.35 4.70 -11.66
C LEU A 349 -0.11 5.53 -11.34
N MET A 350 -0.25 6.84 -11.20
CA MET A 350 0.86 7.75 -10.90
C MET A 350 1.40 7.55 -9.49
N THR A 351 0.54 7.35 -8.48
CA THR A 351 0.94 7.14 -7.08
C THR A 351 1.42 5.72 -6.81
N ASN A 352 0.48 4.76 -6.82
CA ASN A 352 0.71 3.38 -6.38
C ASN A 352 1.34 2.50 -7.46
N GLY A 353 1.21 2.87 -8.74
CA GLY A 353 1.84 2.19 -9.86
C GLY A 353 3.25 2.72 -10.11
N LEU A 354 3.37 3.72 -10.97
CA LEU A 354 4.66 4.27 -11.43
C LEU A 354 5.50 4.88 -10.32
N GLY A 355 4.88 5.63 -9.41
CA GLY A 355 5.58 6.25 -8.29
C GLY A 355 6.19 5.20 -7.36
N SER A 356 5.37 4.25 -6.92
CA SER A 356 5.80 3.14 -6.07
C SER A 356 6.87 2.26 -6.73
N LEU A 357 6.69 1.93 -8.01
CA LEU A 357 7.68 1.19 -8.81
C LEU A 357 9.03 1.91 -8.84
N THR A 358 9.01 3.19 -9.22
CA THR A 358 10.22 4.01 -9.32
C THR A 358 10.88 4.18 -7.95
N GLY A 359 10.08 4.42 -6.90
CA GLY A 359 10.57 4.55 -5.53
C GLY A 359 11.26 3.29 -5.02
N SER A 360 10.67 2.12 -5.28
CA SER A 360 11.27 0.84 -4.91
C SER A 360 12.59 0.58 -5.61
N LEU A 361 12.66 0.80 -6.92
CA LEU A 361 13.88 0.61 -7.70
C LEU A 361 14.99 1.59 -7.32
N LEU A 362 14.66 2.89 -7.28
CA LEU A 362 15.64 3.91 -6.99
C LEU A 362 16.15 3.85 -5.55
N SER A 363 15.30 3.51 -4.57
CA SER A 363 15.73 3.40 -3.18
C SER A 363 16.78 2.31 -3.00
N GLY A 364 16.58 1.13 -3.60
CA GLY A 364 17.56 0.05 -3.55
C GLY A 364 18.91 0.46 -4.14
N LEU A 365 18.90 1.04 -5.35
CA LEU A 365 20.09 1.53 -6.02
C LEU A 365 20.81 2.63 -5.23
N VAL A 366 20.07 3.61 -4.71
CA VAL A 366 20.63 4.74 -3.95
C VAL A 366 21.22 4.25 -2.63
N ILE A 367 20.53 3.38 -1.91
CA ILE A 367 21.02 2.82 -0.65
C ILE A 367 22.31 2.04 -0.91
N GLU A 368 22.33 1.11 -1.85
CA GLU A 368 23.49 0.27 -2.13
C GLU A 368 24.70 1.09 -2.58
N LYS A 369 24.50 2.07 -3.46
CA LYS A 369 25.59 2.85 -4.03
C LYS A 369 26.17 3.89 -3.09
N PHE A 370 25.34 4.52 -2.25
CA PHE A 370 25.73 5.69 -1.47
C PHE A 370 25.70 5.49 0.05
N PHE A 371 24.94 4.51 0.53
CA PHE A 371 24.65 4.35 1.96
C PHE A 371 24.97 2.95 2.52
N VAL A 372 25.71 2.12 1.80
CA VAL A 372 26.27 0.88 2.32
C VAL A 372 27.77 1.06 2.53
N THR A 373 28.24 0.80 3.76
CA THR A 373 29.66 0.82 4.13
C THR A 373 29.98 -0.44 4.91
N ASN A 374 31.00 -1.18 4.50
CA ASN A 374 31.39 -2.46 5.11
C ASN A 374 30.25 -3.50 5.21
N GLY A 375 29.31 -3.47 4.27
CA GLY A 375 28.15 -4.36 4.25
C GLY A 375 26.99 -3.93 5.15
N GLU A 376 27.07 -2.79 5.79
CA GLU A 376 26.01 -2.24 6.65
C GLU A 376 25.36 -1.00 6.05
N ILE A 377 24.04 -0.87 6.23
CA ILE A 377 23.27 0.30 5.77
C ILE A 377 23.45 1.45 6.77
N MET A 378 23.85 2.60 6.27
CA MET A 378 23.94 3.84 7.06
C MET A 378 22.56 4.47 7.19
N TRP A 379 21.75 3.99 8.14
CA TRP A 379 20.33 4.35 8.28
C TRP A 379 20.08 5.84 8.50
N HIS A 380 20.91 6.52 9.29
CA HIS A 380 20.78 7.97 9.51
C HIS A 380 20.83 8.75 8.19
N GLN A 381 21.85 8.50 7.37
CA GLN A 381 22.03 9.17 6.07
C GLN A 381 20.95 8.77 5.07
N THR A 382 20.54 7.50 5.10
CA THR A 382 19.46 6.97 4.26
C THR A 382 18.15 7.72 4.53
N TRP A 383 17.71 7.74 5.79
CA TRP A 383 16.45 8.42 6.13
C TRP A 383 16.53 9.94 5.93
N LEU A 384 17.69 10.54 6.20
CA LEU A 384 17.89 11.97 5.96
C LEU A 384 17.80 12.33 4.48
N SER A 385 18.36 11.49 3.58
CA SER A 385 18.26 11.70 2.13
C SER A 385 16.81 11.63 1.66
N PHE A 386 16.01 10.71 2.21
CA PHE A 386 14.58 10.61 1.90
C PHE A 386 13.79 11.81 2.46
N ALA A 387 14.16 12.31 3.64
CA ALA A 387 13.57 13.53 4.19
C ALA A 387 13.87 14.75 3.31
N ILE A 388 15.09 14.88 2.81
CA ILE A 388 15.48 15.97 1.89
C ILE A 388 14.71 15.84 0.57
N TYR A 389 14.58 14.65 0.01
CA TYR A 389 13.76 14.42 -1.18
C TYR A 389 12.32 14.88 -0.95
N ALA A 390 11.69 14.42 0.12
CA ALA A 390 10.31 14.79 0.46
C ALA A 390 10.17 16.32 0.68
N LEU A 391 11.17 16.96 1.28
CA LEU A 391 11.20 18.42 1.48
C LEU A 391 11.23 19.17 0.15
N ILE A 392 12.09 18.74 -0.78
CA ILE A 392 12.18 19.34 -2.13
C ILE A 392 10.82 19.22 -2.85
N VAL A 393 10.18 18.04 -2.78
CA VAL A 393 8.86 17.82 -3.38
C VAL A 393 7.81 18.71 -2.73
N ALA A 394 7.81 18.85 -1.39
CA ALA A 394 6.87 19.71 -0.66
C ALA A 394 7.02 21.20 -1.05
N ILE A 395 8.26 21.68 -1.10
CA ILE A 395 8.57 23.07 -1.51
C ILE A 395 8.13 23.32 -2.96
N ALA A 396 8.50 22.42 -3.86
CA ALA A 396 8.09 22.52 -5.28
C ALA A 396 6.56 22.51 -5.42
N PHE A 397 5.86 21.64 -4.70
CA PHE A 397 4.40 21.62 -4.69
C PHE A 397 3.79 22.93 -4.19
N ALA A 398 4.32 23.47 -3.09
CA ALA A 398 3.83 24.74 -2.52
C ALA A 398 3.93 25.89 -3.51
N ILE A 399 5.03 25.94 -4.30
CA ILE A 399 5.32 27.00 -5.28
C ILE A 399 4.50 26.82 -6.56
N PHE A 400 4.54 25.64 -7.15
CA PHE A 400 4.00 25.40 -8.50
C PHE A 400 2.53 25.00 -8.52
N PHE A 401 2.04 24.26 -7.52
CA PHE A 401 0.65 23.83 -7.49
C PHE A 401 -0.25 24.91 -6.88
N LYS A 402 -1.13 25.50 -7.71
CA LYS A 402 -2.06 26.55 -7.28
C LYS A 402 -3.50 26.04 -7.30
N HIS A 403 -4.14 26.02 -6.16
CA HIS A 403 -5.57 25.72 -6.00
C HIS A 403 -6.15 26.56 -4.88
N LYS A 404 -7.18 27.36 -5.18
CA LYS A 404 -7.85 28.19 -4.16
C LYS A 404 -8.85 27.35 -3.39
N HIS A 405 -8.88 27.53 -2.08
CA HIS A 405 -9.87 26.88 -1.23
C HIS A 405 -11.27 27.46 -1.53
N ASN A 406 -12.23 26.57 -1.80
CA ASN A 406 -13.63 26.88 -1.96
C ASN A 406 -14.46 25.97 -1.04
N PRO A 407 -15.01 26.50 0.07
CA PRO A 407 -15.79 25.70 1.02
C PRO A 407 -16.99 24.98 0.40
N LYS A 408 -17.57 25.54 -0.67
CA LYS A 408 -18.72 24.95 -1.38
C LYS A 408 -18.39 23.65 -2.13
N GLU A 409 -17.10 23.36 -2.38
CA GLU A 409 -16.68 22.09 -2.99
C GLU A 409 -16.99 20.89 -2.10
N PHE A 410 -17.24 21.12 -0.80
CA PHE A 410 -17.47 20.07 0.20
C PHE A 410 -18.93 19.93 0.64
N GLU A 411 -19.85 20.85 0.20
CA GLU A 411 -21.26 20.83 0.62
C GLU A 411 -22.03 19.62 0.07
N ASN A 412 -21.61 19.08 -1.08
CA ASN A 412 -22.26 17.96 -1.77
C ASN A 412 -21.48 16.64 -1.69
N VAL A 413 -20.39 16.60 -0.94
CA VAL A 413 -19.56 15.39 -0.77
C VAL A 413 -19.90 14.77 0.58
N HIS A 414 -20.68 13.68 0.57
CA HIS A 414 -20.87 12.84 1.75
C HIS A 414 -19.55 12.09 2.02
N ILE A 415 -18.68 12.68 2.84
CA ILE A 415 -17.43 12.07 3.32
C ILE A 415 -17.72 11.34 4.61
#